data_f079e66acb5b0755e4dc21b992a55f86
#
_entry.id   f079e66acb5b0755e4dc21b992a55f86
#
_cell.length_a   1.000
_cell.length_b   1.000
_cell.length_c   1.000
_cell.angle_alpha   90.00
_cell.angle_beta   90.00
_cell.angle_gamma   90.00
#
_symmetry.space_group_name_H-M   'P 1'
#
loop_
_entity.id
_entity.type
_entity.pdbx_description
1 polymer ?
#
loop_
_entity_poly.entity_id
_entity_poly.type
_entity_poly.pdbx_seq_one_letter_code
_entity_poly.pdbx_strand_id
1 'polypeptide(L)'
;MYIDRTNVDEELVEAIRLPSTDPGAFGVFRTVFDIPRGQPLDELFAQLRAPLLLLWGIRDPWINAAGRRASFQRHAPQATTEVVLEAGHCPHDEVPAQVNAALLEWLHQLPVVAPHLSAAG
;
A
#
# COMPACT_ATOMS: atom_id res chain seq x y z
N MET A 1 -1.14 8.78 13.15
CA MET A 1 -0.53 7.98 12.09
C MET A 1 0.04 6.70 12.67
N TYR A 2 1.05 6.75 13.52
CA TYR A 2 1.64 5.60 14.21
C TYR A 2 0.90 5.32 15.52
N ILE A 3 0.57 4.06 15.77
CA ILE A 3 0.01 3.58 17.04
C ILE A 3 1.14 3.11 17.95
N ASP A 4 2.05 2.29 17.40
CA ASP A 4 3.32 1.98 18.04
C ASP A 4 4.40 2.94 17.53
N ARG A 5 5.09 3.60 18.45
CA ARG A 5 6.15 4.56 18.14
C ARG A 5 7.56 4.03 18.42
N THR A 6 7.68 2.75 18.71
CA THR A 6 8.96 2.14 19.06
C THR A 6 10.01 2.32 17.95
N ASN A 7 9.57 2.28 16.69
CA ASN A 7 10.43 2.46 15.52
C ASN A 7 10.40 3.90 14.95
N VAL A 8 9.80 4.86 15.66
CA VAL A 8 9.78 6.27 15.24
C VAL A 8 10.97 6.99 15.84
N ASP A 9 12.06 7.03 15.12
CA ASP A 9 13.28 7.75 15.49
C ASP A 9 13.41 9.10 14.77
N GLU A 10 14.47 9.82 15.08
CA GLU A 10 14.75 11.12 14.47
C GLU A 10 15.07 11.00 12.97
N GLU A 11 15.66 9.88 12.54
CA GLU A 11 16.00 9.64 11.14
C GLU A 11 14.72 9.49 10.31
N LEU A 12 13.75 8.69 10.77
CA LEU A 12 12.44 8.54 10.12
C LEU A 12 11.69 9.88 10.07
N VAL A 13 11.67 10.61 11.18
CA VAL A 13 11.02 11.93 11.24
C VAL A 13 11.63 12.89 10.22
N GLU A 14 12.95 12.93 10.13
CA GLU A 14 13.65 13.79 9.18
C GLU A 14 13.45 13.34 7.73
N ALA A 15 13.46 12.05 7.45
CA ALA A 15 13.19 11.50 6.12
C ALA A 15 11.79 11.89 5.62
N ILE A 16 10.79 11.91 6.50
CA ILE A 16 9.43 12.37 6.17
C ILE A 16 9.37 13.89 6.01
N ARG A 17 10.09 14.62 6.85
CA ARG A 17 10.10 16.09 6.86
C ARG A 17 10.83 16.70 5.67
N LEU A 18 11.98 16.13 5.30
CA LEU A 18 12.88 16.70 4.31
C LEU A 18 12.21 17.01 2.96
N PRO A 19 11.42 16.12 2.36
CA PRO A 19 10.72 16.42 1.10
C PRO A 19 9.77 17.62 1.18
N SER A 20 9.24 17.94 2.38
CA SER A 20 8.34 19.09 2.55
C SER A 20 9.05 20.44 2.44
N THR A 21 10.38 20.44 2.51
CA THR A 21 11.20 21.64 2.37
C THR A 21 11.66 21.93 0.94
N ASP A 22 11.39 21.02 0.01
CA ASP A 22 11.77 21.20 -1.39
C ASP A 22 11.04 22.38 -2.03
N PRO A 23 11.72 23.13 -2.91
CA PRO A 23 11.07 24.15 -3.71
C PRO A 23 9.89 23.54 -4.50
N GLY A 24 8.70 24.08 -4.32
CA GLY A 24 7.50 23.58 -4.99
C GLY A 24 6.70 22.53 -4.21
N ALA A 25 7.21 21.95 -3.11
CA ALA A 25 6.48 20.97 -2.28
C ALA A 25 5.09 21.47 -1.87
N PHE A 26 4.98 22.73 -1.46
CA PHE A 26 3.71 23.37 -1.13
C PHE A 26 2.75 23.41 -2.35
N GLY A 27 3.28 23.72 -3.54
CA GLY A 27 2.49 23.74 -4.79
C GLY A 27 1.92 22.36 -5.10
N VAL A 28 2.74 21.32 -5.02
CA VAL A 28 2.31 19.92 -5.23
C VAL A 28 1.24 19.53 -4.20
N PHE A 29 1.49 19.79 -2.92
CA PHE A 29 0.52 19.46 -1.85
C PHE A 29 -0.83 20.16 -2.05
N ARG A 30 -0.81 21.42 -2.46
CA ARG A 30 -2.02 22.18 -2.74
C ARG A 30 -2.85 21.56 -3.87
N THR A 31 -2.21 21.03 -4.90
CA THR A 31 -2.92 20.45 -6.06
C THR A 31 -3.56 19.10 -5.78
N VAL A 32 -3.19 18.40 -4.69
CA VAL A 32 -3.77 17.10 -4.32
C VAL A 32 -5.30 17.19 -4.18
N PHE A 33 -5.82 18.31 -3.72
CA PHE A 33 -7.27 18.53 -3.55
C PHE A 33 -7.98 18.95 -4.84
N ASP A 34 -7.24 19.39 -5.84
CA ASP A 34 -7.74 19.87 -7.13
C ASP A 34 -7.59 18.83 -8.25
N ILE A 35 -7.03 17.66 -7.96
CA ILE A 35 -6.87 16.59 -8.96
C ILE A 35 -8.24 16.09 -9.40
N PRO A 36 -8.53 16.09 -10.71
CA PRO A 36 -9.76 15.49 -11.22
C PRO A 36 -9.89 14.04 -10.76
N ARG A 37 -11.08 13.64 -10.40
CA ARG A 37 -11.35 12.24 -10.05
C ARG A 37 -11.06 11.38 -11.28
N GLY A 38 -10.16 10.41 -11.12
CA GLY A 38 -9.91 9.38 -12.13
C GLY A 38 -11.06 8.39 -12.25
N GLN A 39 -10.81 7.29 -12.95
CA GLN A 39 -11.76 6.18 -12.99
C GLN A 39 -12.05 5.66 -11.57
N PRO A 40 -13.29 5.23 -11.30
CA PRO A 40 -13.62 4.59 -10.03
C PRO A 40 -12.71 3.40 -9.76
N LEU A 41 -12.21 3.28 -8.55
CA LEU A 41 -11.32 2.17 -8.17
C LEU A 41 -11.96 0.81 -8.41
N ASP A 42 -13.27 0.70 -8.20
CA ASP A 42 -14.02 -0.54 -8.40
C ASP A 42 -13.97 -1.02 -9.86
N GLU A 43 -14.01 -0.09 -10.81
CA GLU A 43 -13.86 -0.40 -12.24
C GLU A 43 -12.43 -0.84 -12.60
N LEU A 44 -11.43 -0.21 -11.96
CA LEU A 44 -10.03 -0.59 -12.15
C LEU A 44 -9.74 -1.97 -11.56
N PHE A 45 -10.26 -2.27 -10.37
CA PHE A 45 -10.10 -3.59 -9.74
C PHE A 45 -10.80 -4.71 -10.50
N ALA A 46 -11.95 -4.45 -11.10
CA ALA A 46 -12.63 -5.43 -11.95
C ALA A 46 -11.79 -5.84 -13.18
N GLN A 47 -10.86 -4.98 -13.60
CA GLN A 47 -9.95 -5.23 -14.72
C GLN A 47 -8.58 -5.77 -14.28
N LEU A 48 -8.30 -5.80 -12.97
CA LEU A 48 -7.01 -6.25 -12.45
C LEU A 48 -6.79 -7.73 -12.74
N ARG A 49 -5.66 -8.04 -13.38
CA ARG A 49 -5.22 -9.41 -13.69
C ARG A 49 -4.01 -9.84 -12.86
N ALA A 50 -3.30 -8.86 -12.30
CA ALA A 50 -2.16 -9.14 -11.44
C ALA A 50 -2.62 -9.59 -10.05
N PRO A 51 -1.86 -10.48 -9.39
CA PRO A 51 -2.06 -10.78 -7.98
C PRO A 51 -1.93 -9.50 -7.14
N LEU A 52 -2.73 -9.41 -6.10
CA LEU A 52 -2.79 -8.24 -5.22
C LEU A 52 -2.60 -8.68 -3.76
N LEU A 53 -1.61 -8.12 -3.10
CA LEU A 53 -1.44 -8.23 -1.66
C LEU A 53 -1.90 -6.94 -0.98
N LEU A 54 -2.80 -7.06 -0.02
CA LEU A 54 -3.28 -5.96 0.82
C LEU A 54 -2.79 -6.18 2.26
N LEU A 55 -2.01 -5.22 2.75
CA LEU A 55 -1.55 -5.19 4.14
C LEU A 55 -2.31 -4.08 4.88
N TRP A 56 -3.08 -4.46 5.90
CA TRP A 56 -3.93 -3.54 6.64
C TRP A 56 -3.45 -3.35 8.07
N GLY A 57 -3.20 -2.10 8.46
CA GLY A 57 -3.14 -1.73 9.87
C GLY A 57 -4.56 -1.63 10.42
N ILE A 58 -4.96 -2.54 11.31
CA ILE A 58 -6.34 -2.60 11.83
C ILE A 58 -6.69 -1.38 12.69
N ARG A 59 -5.68 -0.71 13.24
CA ARG A 59 -5.81 0.47 14.10
C ARG A 59 -5.54 1.78 13.36
N ASP A 60 -5.59 1.76 12.01
CA ASP A 60 -5.42 2.98 11.21
C ASP A 60 -6.49 4.02 11.58
N PRO A 61 -6.10 5.23 12.05
CA PRO A 61 -7.04 6.26 12.45
C PRO A 61 -7.73 6.95 11.28
N TRP A 62 -7.22 6.79 10.05
CA TRP A 62 -7.70 7.50 8.86
C TRP A 62 -8.45 6.61 7.89
N ILE A 63 -8.06 5.35 7.79
CA ILE A 63 -8.66 4.41 6.85
C ILE A 63 -9.50 3.38 7.61
N ASN A 64 -10.77 3.34 7.31
CA ASN A 64 -11.62 2.23 7.78
C ASN A 64 -11.25 0.94 7.04
N ALA A 65 -10.30 0.19 7.60
CA ALA A 65 -9.81 -1.05 7.02
C ALA A 65 -10.95 -2.03 6.72
N ALA A 66 -11.92 -2.20 7.62
CA ALA A 66 -13.03 -3.13 7.44
C ALA A 66 -13.88 -2.80 6.21
N GLY A 67 -14.25 -1.53 6.05
CA GLY A 67 -15.04 -1.07 4.90
C GLY A 67 -14.28 -1.19 3.57
N ARG A 68 -12.97 -0.87 3.59
CA ARG A 68 -12.12 -1.01 2.40
C ARG A 68 -11.91 -2.46 2.01
N ARG A 69 -11.63 -3.34 2.96
CA ARG A 69 -11.49 -4.78 2.73
C ARG A 69 -12.71 -5.37 2.04
N ALA A 70 -13.90 -5.04 2.52
CA ALA A 70 -15.15 -5.50 1.91
C ALA A 70 -15.30 -5.05 0.45
N SER A 71 -14.81 -3.85 0.10
CA SER A 71 -14.80 -3.37 -1.29
C SER A 71 -13.82 -4.17 -2.15
N PHE A 72 -12.59 -4.39 -1.70
CA PHE A 72 -11.61 -5.19 -2.46
C PHE A 72 -12.06 -6.64 -2.66
N GLN A 73 -12.60 -7.29 -1.63
CA GLN A 73 -13.13 -8.64 -1.71
C GLN A 73 -14.28 -8.76 -2.73
N ARG A 74 -15.08 -7.71 -2.87
CA ARG A 74 -16.21 -7.68 -3.83
C ARG A 74 -15.74 -7.51 -5.27
N HIS A 75 -14.74 -6.66 -5.51
CA HIS A 75 -14.35 -6.24 -6.86
C HIS A 75 -13.16 -7.00 -7.45
N ALA A 76 -12.30 -7.57 -6.61
CA ALA A 76 -11.13 -8.33 -7.04
C ALA A 76 -10.87 -9.60 -6.19
N PRO A 77 -11.88 -10.46 -5.96
CA PRO A 77 -11.74 -11.57 -5.02
C PRO A 77 -10.67 -12.59 -5.43
N GLN A 78 -10.46 -12.81 -6.72
CA GLN A 78 -9.52 -13.83 -7.23
C GLN A 78 -8.05 -13.38 -7.15
N ALA A 79 -7.82 -12.06 -7.12
CA ALA A 79 -6.47 -11.50 -7.14
C ALA A 79 -5.99 -11.09 -5.74
N THR A 80 -6.89 -11.08 -4.74
CA THR A 80 -6.65 -10.43 -3.46
C THR A 80 -6.21 -11.42 -2.40
N THR A 81 -4.99 -11.23 -1.88
CA THR A 81 -4.52 -11.81 -0.61
C THR A 81 -4.54 -10.71 0.44
N GLU A 82 -5.04 -10.99 1.62
CA GLU A 82 -5.14 -10.00 2.70
C GLU A 82 -4.37 -10.44 3.94
N VAL A 83 -3.63 -9.50 4.52
CA VAL A 83 -3.00 -9.65 5.82
C VAL A 83 -3.39 -8.46 6.71
N VAL A 84 -3.85 -8.76 7.90
CA VAL A 84 -4.26 -7.77 8.91
C VAL A 84 -3.22 -7.73 10.01
N LEU A 85 -2.72 -6.54 10.30
CA LEU A 85 -1.64 -6.29 11.24
C LEU A 85 -2.11 -5.38 12.37
N GLU A 86 -1.66 -5.64 13.59
CA GLU A 86 -1.86 -4.76 14.74
C GLU A 86 -0.96 -3.51 14.63
N ALA A 87 -1.32 -2.61 13.71
CA ALA A 87 -0.57 -1.42 13.37
C ALA A 87 -1.51 -0.28 12.98
N GLY A 88 -1.00 0.93 12.93
CA GLY A 88 -1.69 2.11 12.44
C GLY A 88 -1.59 2.27 10.91
N HIS A 89 -1.42 3.50 10.47
CA HIS A 89 -1.43 3.87 9.04
C HIS A 89 -0.20 3.41 8.27
N CYS A 90 0.94 3.24 8.95
CA CYS A 90 2.21 2.86 8.35
C CYS A 90 2.71 1.52 8.92
N PRO A 91 2.05 0.38 8.64
CA PRO A 91 2.45 -0.90 9.20
C PRO A 91 3.87 -1.31 8.81
N HIS A 92 4.38 -0.86 7.67
CA HIS A 92 5.76 -1.12 7.23
C HIS A 92 6.81 -0.49 8.13
N ASP A 93 6.49 0.61 8.81
CA ASP A 93 7.38 1.27 9.79
C ASP A 93 7.11 0.76 11.22
N GLU A 94 5.85 0.47 11.55
CA GLU A 94 5.48 0.07 12.91
C GLU A 94 5.84 -1.39 13.22
N VAL A 95 5.60 -2.29 12.26
CA VAL A 95 5.81 -3.73 12.42
C VAL A 95 6.55 -4.33 11.20
N PRO A 96 7.74 -3.81 10.85
CA PRO A 96 8.45 -4.15 9.62
C PRO A 96 8.73 -5.66 9.48
N ALA A 97 9.02 -6.34 10.56
CA ALA A 97 9.28 -7.78 10.55
C ALA A 97 8.04 -8.57 10.08
N GLN A 98 6.84 -8.18 10.52
CA GLN A 98 5.59 -8.85 10.14
C GLN A 98 5.23 -8.53 8.70
N VAL A 99 5.40 -7.28 8.27
CA VAL A 99 5.18 -6.85 6.88
C VAL A 99 6.10 -7.60 5.92
N ASN A 100 7.39 -7.66 6.23
CA ASN A 100 8.38 -8.36 5.41
C ASN A 100 8.11 -9.86 5.33
N ALA A 101 7.74 -10.50 6.45
CA ALA A 101 7.38 -11.91 6.45
C ALA A 101 6.15 -12.18 5.56
N ALA A 102 5.10 -11.39 5.70
CA ALA A 102 3.90 -11.51 4.88
C ALA A 102 4.17 -11.28 3.39
N LEU A 103 5.00 -10.29 3.06
CA LEU A 103 5.40 -10.01 1.69
C LEU A 103 6.20 -11.17 1.08
N LEU A 104 7.18 -11.70 1.81
CA LEU A 104 8.00 -12.83 1.33
C LEU A 104 7.16 -14.10 1.16
N GLU A 105 6.27 -14.39 2.10
CA GLU A 105 5.36 -15.52 1.99
C GLU A 105 4.47 -15.40 0.75
N TRP A 106 3.88 -14.24 0.53
CA TRP A 106 3.05 -13.98 -0.64
C TRP A 106 3.85 -14.11 -1.94
N LEU A 107 5.06 -13.56 -2.02
CA LEU A 107 5.92 -13.67 -3.20
C LEU A 107 6.27 -15.14 -3.53
N HIS A 108 6.50 -15.98 -2.52
CA HIS A 108 6.77 -17.40 -2.72
C HIS A 108 5.57 -18.19 -3.26
N GLN A 109 4.36 -17.69 -3.01
CA GLN A 109 3.12 -18.31 -3.50
C GLN A 109 2.77 -17.89 -4.93
N LEU A 110 3.43 -16.85 -5.46
CA LEU A 110 3.16 -16.42 -6.82
C LEU A 110 3.66 -17.45 -7.83
N PRO A 111 2.90 -17.69 -8.92
CA PRO A 111 3.37 -18.57 -10.00
C PRO A 111 4.64 -17.98 -10.61
N VAL A 112 5.66 -18.82 -10.78
CA VAL A 112 6.87 -18.43 -11.50
C VAL A 112 6.50 -18.16 -12.94
N VAL A 113 6.42 -16.88 -13.30
CA VAL A 113 6.25 -16.49 -14.70
C VAL A 113 7.59 -16.70 -15.38
N ALA A 114 7.66 -17.70 -16.27
CA ALA A 114 8.84 -17.88 -17.10
C ALA A 114 9.13 -16.58 -17.88
N PRO A 115 10.38 -16.09 -17.90
CA PRO A 115 10.70 -14.89 -18.66
C PRO A 115 10.31 -15.13 -20.12
N HIS A 116 9.39 -14.31 -20.63
CA HIS A 116 9.17 -14.21 -22.05
C HIS A 116 10.44 -13.58 -22.67
N LEU A 117 11.40 -14.42 -23.03
CA LEU A 117 12.44 -14.02 -23.95
C LEU A 117 11.73 -13.76 -25.28
N SER A 118 11.32 -12.52 -25.50
CA SER A 118 10.97 -12.05 -26.82
C SER A 118 12.23 -12.17 -27.66
N ALA A 119 12.31 -13.23 -28.47
CA ALA A 119 13.30 -13.30 -29.53
C ALA A 119 12.97 -12.13 -30.48
N ALA A 120 13.73 -11.04 -30.33
CA ALA A 120 13.79 -10.02 -31.38
C ALA A 120 14.44 -10.66 -32.60
N GLY A 121 13.62 -10.99 -33.58
CA GLY A 121 14.06 -11.30 -34.95
C GLY A 121 14.26 -10.00 -35.71
#